data_86e5ccdd0c14a585efe8a0d939ffeb05
#
_entry.id   86e5ccdd0c14a585efe8a0d939ffeb05
#
_cell.length_a   1.000
_cell.length_b   1.000
_cell.length_c   1.000
_cell.angle_alpha   90.00
_cell.angle_beta   90.00
_cell.angle_gamma   90.00
#
_symmetry.space_group_name_H-M   'P 1'
#
loop_
_entity.id
_entity.type
_entity.pdbx_description
1 polymer ?
#
loop_
_entity_poly.entity_id
_entity_poly.type
_entity_poly.pdbx_seq_one_letter_code
_entity_poly.pdbx_strand_id
1 'polypeptide(L)'
;MFAGLKKKVESAQEEPSQHIGLHRLRVAGVSLTAALILSACGGGGDAHLPGNFNIGVTVGGQFVSDRLVAPGGSLDIAIHAGQSVSFDAGEPVVWTLLVGGSAVSSGVQVYYAGANITATTLTRSAVVVDTDAAHQLFASVPIALIATSTYDSVQVATVNLLITN
;
A
#
# COMPACT_ATOMS: atom_id res chain seq x y z
N MET A 1 32.27 -8.92 65.46
CA MET A 1 33.71 -9.07 65.20
C MET A 1 33.99 -8.56 63.82
N PHE A 2 34.81 -7.51 63.77
CA PHE A 2 35.60 -6.99 62.65
C PHE A 2 34.81 -6.46 61.46
N ALA A 3 34.63 -5.15 61.32
CA ALA A 3 35.61 -4.13 60.92
C ALA A 3 36.01 -4.36 59.46
N GLY A 4 35.71 -3.51 58.61
CA GLY A 4 36.17 -2.16 58.33
C GLY A 4 36.70 -2.19 56.90
N LEU A 5 36.42 -1.31 56.08
CA LEU A 5 37.31 -0.26 55.60
C LEU A 5 36.65 0.58 54.50
N LYS A 6 36.57 1.83 54.80
CA LYS A 6 36.40 2.91 53.84
C LYS A 6 37.56 2.92 52.84
N LYS A 7 37.27 3.19 51.56
CA LYS A 7 38.20 3.98 50.75
C LYS A 7 37.47 4.92 49.84
N LYS A 8 37.50 6.13 50.24
CA LYS A 8 37.26 7.37 49.56
C LYS A 8 38.45 7.62 48.59
N VAL A 9 38.19 7.87 47.34
CA VAL A 9 39.05 8.64 46.44
C VAL A 9 38.08 9.39 45.53
N GLU A 10 37.86 10.49 45.69
CA GLU A 10 38.09 11.89 45.46
C GLU A 10 38.89 12.18 44.17
N SER A 11 38.23 13.07 43.41
CA SER A 11 38.77 14.01 42.44
C SER A 11 39.29 13.49 41.09
N ALA A 12 38.69 13.95 40.03
CA ALA A 12 39.21 15.08 39.29
C ALA A 12 38.17 15.61 38.32
N GLN A 13 37.82 16.85 38.51
CA GLN A 13 37.27 17.74 37.50
C GLN A 13 38.32 17.92 36.40
N GLU A 14 37.89 17.77 35.18
CA GLU A 14 38.46 18.50 34.05
C GLU A 14 37.37 18.67 32.97
N GLU A 15 36.74 19.82 33.00
CA GLU A 15 36.33 20.45 31.78
C GLU A 15 37.56 21.06 31.13
N PRO A 16 37.70 20.95 29.84
CA PRO A 16 37.60 22.18 29.09
C PRO A 16 36.97 22.10 27.72
N SER A 17 36.36 23.21 27.41
CA SER A 17 36.48 23.91 26.15
C SER A 17 35.69 23.34 24.95
N GLN A 18 34.53 23.92 24.76
CA GLN A 18 34.13 24.69 23.61
C GLN A 18 34.94 24.41 22.33
N HIS A 19 34.38 23.65 21.45
CA HIS A 19 34.48 23.92 20.04
C HIS A 19 33.09 23.85 19.39
N ILE A 20 32.51 25.04 19.29
CA ILE A 20 31.40 25.34 18.42
C ILE A 20 31.92 25.17 16.99
N GLY A 21 31.82 23.96 16.47
CA GLY A 21 31.95 23.66 15.06
C GLY A 21 30.60 23.89 14.41
N LEU A 22 30.40 25.06 13.87
CA LEU A 22 29.33 25.38 12.94
C LEU A 22 29.43 24.46 11.72
N HIS A 23 28.92 23.25 11.81
CA HIS A 23 28.51 22.54 10.60
C HIS A 23 27.15 23.08 10.19
N ARG A 24 27.19 24.15 9.45
CA ARG A 24 26.11 24.53 8.54
C ARG A 24 25.92 23.38 7.58
N LEU A 25 25.09 22.43 7.98
CA LEU A 25 24.57 21.43 7.07
C LEU A 25 23.67 22.17 6.10
N ARG A 26 24.19 22.35 4.91
CA ARG A 26 23.47 22.85 3.76
C ARG A 26 22.41 21.83 3.40
N VAL A 27 21.23 21.96 4.00
CA VAL A 27 20.00 21.36 3.53
C VAL A 27 19.45 22.29 2.46
N ALA A 28 20.11 22.31 1.33
CA ALA A 28 19.61 22.97 0.14
C ALA A 28 19.82 21.98 -1.00
N GLY A 29 18.81 21.25 -1.36
CA GLY A 29 18.88 20.38 -2.53
C GLY A 29 17.82 19.31 -2.70
N VAL A 30 16.78 19.25 -1.88
CA VAL A 30 15.75 18.20 -2.05
C VAL A 30 14.35 18.74 -2.37
N SER A 31 14.17 20.05 -2.46
CA SER A 31 12.84 20.65 -2.65
C SER A 31 12.47 20.99 -4.09
N LEU A 32 13.27 20.63 -5.08
CA LEU A 32 13.03 21.08 -6.46
C LEU A 32 12.53 19.98 -7.42
N THR A 33 12.45 18.75 -6.99
CA THR A 33 11.95 17.66 -7.85
C THR A 33 10.48 17.30 -7.62
N ALA A 34 9.84 17.80 -6.57
CA ALA A 34 8.42 17.55 -6.31
C ALA A 34 7.47 18.50 -7.05
N ALA A 35 7.97 19.61 -7.61
CA ALA A 35 7.12 20.62 -8.26
C ALA A 35 6.89 20.39 -9.75
N LEU A 36 7.55 19.42 -10.37
CA LEU A 36 7.41 19.14 -11.82
C LEU A 36 6.37 18.08 -12.16
N ILE A 37 5.77 17.42 -11.17
CA ILE A 37 4.75 16.38 -11.40
C ILE A 37 3.33 16.96 -11.38
N LEU A 38 3.13 18.20 -10.90
CA LEU A 38 1.82 18.83 -10.76
C LEU A 38 1.38 19.67 -11.96
N SER A 39 2.18 19.81 -12.99
CA SER A 39 1.82 20.61 -14.18
C SER A 39 1.31 19.81 -15.37
N ALA A 40 1.08 18.50 -15.23
CA ALA A 40 0.47 17.66 -16.28
C ALA A 40 -1.06 17.58 -16.20
N CYS A 41 -1.71 18.41 -15.40
CA CYS A 41 -3.18 18.48 -15.31
C CYS A 41 -3.72 19.67 -16.13
N GLY A 42 -3.43 19.71 -17.41
CA GLY A 42 -3.86 20.79 -18.33
C GLY A 42 -4.22 20.22 -19.70
N GLY A 43 -5.49 20.03 -19.93
CA GLY A 43 -6.32 19.89 -21.10
C GLY A 43 -5.68 19.81 -22.48
N GLY A 44 -5.97 18.72 -23.15
CA GLY A 44 -5.70 18.52 -24.57
C GLY A 44 -5.69 17.01 -24.80
N GLY A 45 -6.50 16.50 -25.72
CA GLY A 45 -6.71 15.06 -25.99
C GLY A 45 -5.43 14.25 -26.05
N ASP A 46 -4.96 13.85 -24.89
CA ASP A 46 -3.67 13.21 -24.72
C ASP A 46 -3.78 11.76 -25.08
N ALA A 47 -2.98 11.37 -26.06
CA ALA A 47 -2.69 9.97 -26.24
C ALA A 47 -2.22 9.41 -24.90
N HIS A 48 -3.00 8.51 -24.28
CA HIS A 48 -2.60 7.83 -23.06
C HIS A 48 -1.26 7.14 -23.31
N LEU A 49 -0.24 7.56 -22.58
CA LEU A 49 1.05 6.93 -22.66
C LEU A 49 1.04 5.70 -21.73
N PRO A 50 1.40 4.52 -22.23
CA PRO A 50 1.54 3.35 -21.39
C PRO A 50 2.48 3.66 -20.23
N GLY A 51 2.00 3.48 -19.01
CA GLY A 51 2.73 3.81 -17.80
C GLY A 51 2.44 2.81 -16.68
N ASN A 52 3.04 3.04 -15.53
CA ASN A 52 2.72 2.27 -14.34
C ASN A 52 1.34 2.66 -13.81
N PHE A 53 0.59 1.70 -13.32
CA PHE A 53 -0.57 1.97 -12.48
C PHE A 53 -0.10 2.54 -11.15
N ASN A 54 -0.79 3.57 -10.65
CA ASN A 54 -0.59 4.05 -9.29
C ASN A 54 -1.74 3.56 -8.42
N ILE A 55 -1.62 2.33 -7.90
CA ILE A 55 -2.70 1.70 -7.15
C ILE A 55 -2.73 2.22 -5.72
N GLY A 56 -3.72 3.05 -5.41
CA GLY A 56 -4.07 3.47 -4.06
C GLY A 56 -4.76 2.34 -3.30
N VAL A 57 -4.34 2.11 -2.06
CA VAL A 57 -4.87 1.04 -1.19
C VAL A 57 -5.44 1.64 0.08
N THR A 58 -6.70 1.32 0.38
CA THR A 58 -7.39 1.75 1.61
C THR A 58 -7.97 0.53 2.30
N VAL A 59 -7.63 0.29 3.56
CA VAL A 59 -8.12 -0.84 4.36
C VAL A 59 -8.96 -0.30 5.52
N GLY A 60 -10.19 -0.80 5.67
CA GLY A 60 -11.11 -0.36 6.74
C GLY A 60 -11.39 1.15 6.71
N GLY A 61 -11.38 1.78 5.53
CA GLY A 61 -11.56 3.23 5.37
C GLY A 61 -10.31 4.07 5.65
N GLN A 62 -9.17 3.44 5.96
CA GLN A 62 -7.90 4.13 6.20
C GLN A 62 -6.96 3.94 5.02
N PHE A 63 -6.46 5.04 4.46
CA PHE A 63 -5.44 5.00 3.42
C PHE A 63 -4.16 4.35 3.95
N VAL A 64 -3.68 3.33 3.24
CA VAL A 64 -2.50 2.56 3.64
C VAL A 64 -1.29 2.95 2.80
N SER A 65 -1.43 2.99 1.48
CA SER A 65 -0.31 3.31 0.57
C SER A 65 -0.78 3.53 -0.86
N ASP A 66 0.06 4.23 -1.64
CA ASP A 66 0.08 4.16 -3.10
C ASP A 66 1.22 3.24 -3.55
N ARG A 67 0.98 2.44 -4.56
CA ARG A 67 1.97 1.56 -5.16
C ARG A 67 2.01 1.71 -6.67
N LEU A 68 3.19 1.98 -7.19
CA LEU A 68 3.44 1.93 -8.63
C LEU A 68 3.59 0.47 -9.05
N VAL A 69 2.73 0.04 -9.96
CA VAL A 69 2.74 -1.31 -10.52
C VAL A 69 2.96 -1.20 -12.02
N ALA A 70 4.07 -1.76 -12.48
CA ALA A 70 4.37 -1.81 -13.92
C ALA A 70 3.32 -2.65 -14.67
N PRO A 71 3.07 -2.39 -15.96
CA PRO A 71 2.24 -3.25 -16.79
C PRO A 71 2.70 -4.71 -16.72
N GLY A 72 1.77 -5.62 -16.47
CA GLY A 72 2.07 -7.03 -16.21
C GLY A 72 2.61 -7.36 -14.83
N GLY A 73 2.80 -6.35 -13.96
CA GLY A 73 3.25 -6.52 -12.59
C GLY A 73 2.14 -6.86 -11.61
N SER A 74 2.53 -7.09 -10.34
CA SER A 74 1.61 -7.41 -9.26
C SER A 74 1.87 -6.63 -7.99
N LEU A 75 0.82 -6.50 -7.18
CA LEU A 75 0.83 -5.94 -5.83
C LEU A 75 0.25 -6.98 -4.87
N ASP A 76 0.99 -7.30 -3.80
CA ASP A 76 0.55 -8.26 -2.78
C ASP A 76 0.03 -7.51 -1.56
N ILE A 77 -1.19 -7.81 -1.11
CA ILE A 77 -1.85 -7.22 0.04
C ILE A 77 -2.42 -8.33 0.91
N ALA A 78 -2.27 -8.22 2.22
CA ALA A 78 -2.92 -9.09 3.18
C ALA A 78 -3.92 -8.30 4.02
N ILE A 79 -5.09 -8.89 4.27
CA ILE A 79 -6.14 -8.35 5.15
C ILE A 79 -6.68 -9.45 6.05
N HIS A 80 -7.36 -9.07 7.14
CA HIS A 80 -8.10 -10.01 7.96
C HIS A 80 -9.52 -10.17 7.43
N ALA A 81 -10.07 -11.36 7.59
CA ALA A 81 -11.49 -11.60 7.32
C ALA A 81 -12.36 -10.66 8.16
N GLY A 82 -13.40 -10.10 7.55
CA GLY A 82 -14.23 -9.05 8.14
C GLY A 82 -13.73 -7.62 7.82
N GLN A 83 -12.61 -7.47 7.14
CA GLN A 83 -12.14 -6.17 6.66
C GLN A 83 -12.59 -5.91 5.22
N SER A 84 -12.86 -4.64 4.93
CA SER A 84 -13.00 -4.13 3.57
C SER A 84 -11.68 -3.52 3.11
N VAL A 85 -11.34 -3.75 1.85
CA VAL A 85 -10.21 -3.08 1.20
C VAL A 85 -10.67 -2.47 -0.12
N SER A 86 -10.29 -1.23 -0.38
CA SER A 86 -10.51 -0.60 -1.68
C SER A 86 -9.20 -0.36 -2.41
N PHE A 87 -9.27 -0.50 -3.72
CA PHE A 87 -8.19 -0.22 -4.64
C PHE A 87 -8.64 0.83 -5.64
N ASP A 88 -7.80 1.81 -5.90
CA ASP A 88 -7.98 2.81 -6.95
C ASP A 88 -6.77 2.75 -7.89
N ALA A 89 -7.02 2.45 -9.16
CA ALA A 89 -5.96 2.31 -10.17
C ALA A 89 -5.35 3.65 -10.63
N GLY A 90 -5.95 4.79 -10.20
CA GLY A 90 -5.54 6.12 -10.63
C GLY A 90 -5.94 6.48 -12.06
N GLU A 91 -6.49 5.53 -12.81
CA GLU A 91 -7.00 5.70 -14.16
C GLU A 91 -8.23 4.80 -14.41
N PRO A 92 -9.02 5.06 -15.46
CA PRO A 92 -10.15 4.20 -15.81
C PRO A 92 -9.71 2.79 -16.21
N VAL A 93 -10.22 1.78 -15.47
CA VAL A 93 -9.89 0.36 -15.66
C VAL A 93 -11.15 -0.51 -15.63
N VAL A 94 -11.02 -1.70 -16.13
CA VAL A 94 -11.96 -2.79 -15.87
C VAL A 94 -11.37 -3.69 -14.80
N TRP A 95 -12.04 -3.77 -13.66
CA TRP A 95 -11.68 -4.67 -12.58
C TRP A 95 -12.30 -6.06 -12.79
N THR A 96 -11.48 -7.10 -12.72
CA THR A 96 -11.91 -8.50 -12.75
C THR A 96 -11.48 -9.20 -11.47
N LEU A 97 -12.43 -9.67 -10.66
CA LEU A 97 -12.13 -10.51 -9.49
C LEU A 97 -11.98 -11.96 -9.95
N LEU A 98 -10.90 -12.61 -9.50
CA LEU A 98 -10.68 -14.04 -9.64
C LEU A 98 -10.71 -14.72 -8.28
N VAL A 99 -11.61 -15.67 -8.11
CA VAL A 99 -11.74 -16.50 -6.91
C VAL A 99 -11.57 -17.95 -7.30
N GLY A 100 -10.56 -18.62 -6.75
CA GLY A 100 -10.22 -19.99 -7.17
C GLY A 100 -9.93 -20.13 -8.67
N GLY A 101 -9.42 -19.07 -9.31
CA GLY A 101 -9.13 -19.02 -10.74
C GLY A 101 -10.34 -18.73 -11.64
N SER A 102 -11.52 -18.56 -11.07
CA SER A 102 -12.76 -18.25 -11.85
C SER A 102 -13.10 -16.76 -11.70
N ALA A 103 -13.46 -16.12 -12.83
CA ALA A 103 -13.90 -14.73 -12.82
C ALA A 103 -15.28 -14.60 -12.17
N VAL A 104 -15.42 -13.58 -11.33
CA VAL A 104 -16.65 -13.25 -10.59
C VAL A 104 -17.12 -11.86 -11.00
N SER A 105 -18.42 -11.73 -11.25
CA SER A 105 -19.03 -10.44 -11.57
C SER A 105 -19.06 -9.49 -10.39
N SER A 106 -18.93 -8.18 -10.67
CA SER A 106 -19.05 -7.14 -9.66
C SER A 106 -20.39 -7.23 -8.91
N GLY A 107 -20.34 -7.06 -7.59
CA GLY A 107 -21.49 -7.12 -6.70
C GLY A 107 -22.01 -8.52 -6.38
N VAL A 108 -21.38 -9.56 -6.91
CA VAL A 108 -21.76 -10.95 -6.60
C VAL A 108 -20.96 -11.45 -5.42
N GLN A 109 -21.64 -11.94 -4.39
CA GLN A 109 -21.00 -12.60 -3.26
C GLN A 109 -20.64 -14.04 -3.62
N VAL A 110 -19.40 -14.40 -3.33
CA VAL A 110 -18.87 -15.76 -3.51
C VAL A 110 -18.41 -16.31 -2.18
N TYR A 111 -18.84 -17.54 -1.89
CA TYR A 111 -18.26 -18.30 -0.78
C TYR A 111 -17.09 -19.14 -1.28
N TYR A 112 -15.91 -18.92 -0.70
CA TYR A 112 -14.70 -19.63 -1.08
C TYR A 112 -13.80 -19.87 0.14
N ALA A 113 -13.44 -21.13 0.35
CA ALA A 113 -12.49 -21.60 1.39
C ALA A 113 -12.79 -21.06 2.81
N GLY A 114 -14.06 -20.85 3.17
CA GLY A 114 -14.50 -20.37 4.48
C GLY A 114 -14.77 -18.87 4.55
N ALA A 115 -14.47 -18.12 3.52
CA ALA A 115 -14.77 -16.69 3.43
C ALA A 115 -15.90 -16.39 2.45
N ASN A 116 -16.73 -15.41 2.80
CA ASN A 116 -17.61 -14.71 1.86
C ASN A 116 -16.83 -13.52 1.28
N ILE A 117 -16.83 -13.38 -0.02
CA ILE A 117 -16.06 -12.38 -0.73
C ILE A 117 -16.98 -11.67 -1.71
N THR A 118 -17.01 -10.34 -1.68
CA THR A 118 -17.75 -9.53 -2.65
C THR A 118 -16.87 -8.43 -3.15
N ALA A 119 -16.68 -8.32 -4.47
CA ALA A 119 -16.02 -7.17 -5.08
C ALA A 119 -17.05 -6.29 -5.77
N THR A 120 -17.06 -5.01 -5.45
CA THR A 120 -17.99 -4.03 -6.02
C THR A 120 -17.22 -2.89 -6.66
N THR A 121 -17.45 -2.64 -7.94
CA THR A 121 -16.90 -1.49 -8.64
C THR A 121 -17.58 -0.21 -8.12
N LEU A 122 -16.79 0.72 -7.59
CA LEU A 122 -17.28 2.00 -7.06
C LEU A 122 -17.29 3.09 -8.11
N THR A 123 -16.20 3.18 -8.87
CA THR A 123 -16.02 4.19 -9.92
C THR A 123 -15.34 3.52 -11.13
N ARG A 124 -14.99 4.32 -12.15
CA ARG A 124 -14.24 3.80 -13.31
C ARG A 124 -12.82 3.35 -12.96
N SER A 125 -12.26 3.81 -11.84
CA SER A 125 -10.91 3.47 -11.41
C SER A 125 -10.89 2.63 -10.14
N ALA A 126 -11.97 2.62 -9.33
CA ALA A 126 -11.96 2.07 -7.99
C ALA A 126 -12.89 0.87 -7.80
N VAL A 127 -12.42 -0.09 -7.02
CA VAL A 127 -13.16 -1.28 -6.58
C VAL A 127 -13.01 -1.43 -5.06
N VAL A 128 -14.06 -1.90 -4.39
CA VAL A 128 -13.99 -2.36 -3.00
C VAL A 128 -14.16 -3.86 -2.96
N VAL A 129 -13.38 -4.51 -2.12
CA VAL A 129 -13.54 -5.93 -1.77
C VAL A 129 -13.92 -6.01 -0.31
N ASP A 130 -15.12 -6.50 -0.07
CA ASP A 130 -15.64 -6.81 1.25
C ASP A 130 -15.41 -8.29 1.52
N THR A 131 -14.91 -8.60 2.72
CA THR A 131 -14.67 -9.97 3.16
C THR A 131 -15.38 -10.21 4.47
N ASP A 132 -15.97 -11.40 4.62
CA ASP A 132 -16.54 -11.85 5.87
C ASP A 132 -16.14 -13.32 6.10
N ALA A 133 -15.77 -13.65 7.34
CA ALA A 133 -15.54 -15.01 7.73
C ALA A 133 -16.88 -15.67 8.06
N ALA A 134 -17.41 -16.48 7.16
CA ALA A 134 -18.59 -17.31 7.46
C ALA A 134 -18.27 -18.31 8.57
N HIS A 135 -17.02 -18.76 8.63
CA HIS A 135 -16.44 -19.66 9.65
C HIS A 135 -14.97 -19.31 9.84
N GLN A 136 -14.38 -19.83 10.93
CA GLN A 136 -12.94 -19.70 11.10
C GLN A 136 -12.21 -20.29 9.87
N LEU A 137 -11.35 -19.49 9.25
CA LEU A 137 -10.55 -19.92 8.11
C LEU A 137 -9.52 -20.95 8.59
N PHE A 138 -9.46 -22.11 7.95
CA PHE A 138 -8.43 -23.11 8.24
C PHE A 138 -7.08 -22.77 7.61
N ALA A 139 -7.10 -21.94 6.58
CA ALA A 139 -5.91 -21.47 5.86
C ALA A 139 -6.20 -20.07 5.28
N SER A 140 -5.15 -19.37 4.93
CA SER A 140 -5.27 -18.10 4.19
C SER A 140 -5.93 -18.33 2.83
N VAL A 141 -6.81 -17.40 2.43
CA VAL A 141 -7.59 -17.48 1.20
C VAL A 141 -7.01 -16.51 0.16
N PRO A 142 -6.34 -17.01 -0.89
CA PRO A 142 -5.82 -16.16 -1.95
C PRO A 142 -6.92 -15.85 -2.96
N ILE A 143 -7.02 -14.57 -3.32
CA ILE A 143 -7.83 -14.07 -4.43
C ILE A 143 -7.01 -13.10 -5.26
N ALA A 144 -7.39 -12.85 -6.50
CA ALA A 144 -6.72 -11.88 -7.34
C ALA A 144 -7.72 -10.90 -7.95
N LEU A 145 -7.33 -9.63 -8.04
CA LEU A 145 -8.02 -8.63 -8.83
C LEU A 145 -7.11 -8.21 -9.98
N ILE A 146 -7.68 -8.15 -11.16
CA ILE A 146 -6.99 -7.71 -12.37
C ILE A 146 -7.55 -6.35 -12.75
N ALA A 147 -6.69 -5.33 -12.79
CA ALA A 147 -6.97 -4.03 -13.38
C ALA A 147 -6.52 -4.03 -14.83
N THR A 148 -7.44 -3.85 -15.76
CA THR A 148 -7.13 -3.72 -17.19
C THR A 148 -7.46 -2.29 -17.62
N SER A 149 -6.47 -1.55 -18.13
CA SER A 149 -6.68 -0.17 -18.60
C SER A 149 -7.74 -0.12 -19.70
N THR A 150 -8.63 0.87 -19.62
CA THR A 150 -9.61 1.09 -20.71
C THR A 150 -9.00 1.83 -21.91
N TYR A 151 -7.80 2.38 -21.75
CA TYR A 151 -7.06 3.04 -22.83
C TYR A 151 -6.23 2.04 -23.64
N ASP A 152 -5.68 1.03 -22.97
CA ASP A 152 -4.87 -0.01 -23.59
C ASP A 152 -5.08 -1.35 -22.86
N SER A 153 -5.74 -2.28 -23.53
CA SER A 153 -6.07 -3.61 -22.96
C SER A 153 -4.85 -4.51 -22.72
N VAL A 154 -3.68 -4.14 -23.24
CA VAL A 154 -2.41 -4.83 -22.94
C VAL A 154 -1.83 -4.37 -21.60
N GLN A 155 -2.21 -3.17 -21.16
CA GLN A 155 -1.79 -2.63 -19.86
C GLN A 155 -2.65 -3.24 -18.75
N VAL A 156 -2.09 -4.16 -18.03
CA VAL A 156 -2.74 -4.95 -16.97
C VAL A 156 -1.90 -4.92 -15.71
N ALA A 157 -2.53 -4.78 -14.54
CA ALA A 157 -1.90 -4.99 -13.24
C ALA A 157 -2.71 -6.00 -12.41
N THR A 158 -2.03 -6.78 -11.58
CA THR A 158 -2.67 -7.76 -10.71
C THR A 158 -2.52 -7.35 -9.24
N VAL A 159 -3.59 -7.37 -8.49
CA VAL A 159 -3.56 -7.29 -7.02
C VAL A 159 -3.82 -8.67 -6.47
N ASN A 160 -2.83 -9.25 -5.81
CA ASN A 160 -2.97 -10.51 -5.07
C ASN A 160 -3.41 -10.16 -3.65
N LEU A 161 -4.61 -10.55 -3.27
CA LEU A 161 -5.16 -10.30 -1.95
C LEU A 161 -5.20 -11.60 -1.16
N LEU A 162 -4.56 -11.59 0.01
CA LEU A 162 -4.52 -12.72 0.93
C LEU A 162 -5.42 -12.42 2.13
N ILE A 163 -6.50 -13.19 2.30
CA ILE A 163 -7.41 -13.08 3.43
C ILE A 163 -6.93 -14.03 4.52
N THR A 164 -6.72 -13.52 5.73
CA THR A 164 -6.26 -14.27 6.90
C THR A 164 -7.30 -14.22 8.02
N ASN A 165 -7.15 -15.07 9.05
CA ASN A 165 -7.97 -14.97 10.28
C ASN A 165 -7.67 -13.72 11.07
#